data_b71635a0520b021f960497f850f1fa24
#
_entry.id   b71635a0520b021f960497f850f1fa24
#
_cell.length_a   1.000
_cell.length_b   1.000
_cell.length_c   1.000
_cell.angle_alpha   90.00
_cell.angle_beta   90.00
_cell.angle_gamma   90.00
#
_symmetry.space_group_name_H-M   'P 1'
#
loop_
_entity.id
_entity.type
_entity.pdbx_description
1 polymer ?
#
loop_
_entity_poly.entity_id
_entity_poly.type
_entity_poly.pdbx_seq_one_letter_code
_entity_poly.pdbx_strand_id
1 'polypeptide(L)'
;MEASLVAQSIAEQLQRRIAFRRAMRQAATRTMQAGAKGIKIICKGRLGGAEIARQEKVMEGRVPLHTLRADIDYGLAESLTDFGLIGVKVWVYKGDILPGSQVIDNTTPVVEEESVSEDEEIGVIQVTVNPETEEKNEESK
;
A
#
# COMPACT_ATOMS: atom_id res chain seq x y z
N MET A 1 0.11 0.67 -0.63
CA MET A 1 0.12 1.05 -2.07
C MET A 1 -0.79 2.25 -2.24
N GLU A 2 -0.32 3.29 -2.94
CA GLU A 2 -1.03 4.56 -3.12
C GLU A 2 -1.58 4.68 -4.54
N ALA A 3 -2.82 5.11 -4.66
CA ALA A 3 -3.50 5.25 -5.95
C ALA A 3 -2.87 6.35 -6.83
N SER A 4 -2.29 7.38 -6.22
CA SER A 4 -1.59 8.47 -6.90
C SER A 4 -0.39 7.98 -7.68
N LEU A 5 0.45 7.11 -7.08
CA LEU A 5 1.61 6.51 -7.73
C LEU A 5 1.22 5.60 -8.89
N VAL A 6 0.13 4.85 -8.72
CA VAL A 6 -0.40 4.01 -9.82
C VAL A 6 -0.89 4.87 -10.98
N ALA A 7 -1.60 5.96 -10.69
CA ALA A 7 -2.08 6.88 -11.72
C ALA A 7 -0.92 7.53 -12.46
N GLN A 8 0.11 7.98 -11.74
CA GLN A 8 1.31 8.58 -12.33
C GLN A 8 2.09 7.60 -13.20
N SER A 9 2.27 6.36 -12.74
CA SER A 9 2.92 5.30 -13.54
C SER A 9 2.19 5.02 -14.86
N ILE A 10 0.85 5.04 -14.85
CA ILE A 10 0.05 4.91 -16.08
C ILE A 10 0.26 6.13 -16.97
N ALA A 11 0.22 7.35 -16.42
CA ALA A 11 0.42 8.57 -17.17
C ALA A 11 1.78 8.61 -17.89
N GLU A 12 2.85 8.22 -17.21
CA GLU A 12 4.19 8.11 -17.80
C GLU A 12 4.26 7.09 -18.93
N GLN A 13 3.60 5.94 -18.78
CA GLN A 13 3.53 4.91 -19.82
C GLN A 13 2.79 5.43 -21.06
N LEU A 14 1.73 6.22 -20.88
CA LEU A 14 0.99 6.85 -21.98
C LEU A 14 1.86 7.89 -22.72
N GLN A 15 2.67 8.68 -22.01
CA GLN A 15 3.63 9.62 -22.61
C GLN A 15 4.66 8.88 -23.48
N ARG A 16 5.09 7.70 -23.04
CA ARG A 16 6.01 6.82 -23.79
C ARG A 16 5.33 6.08 -24.95
N ARG A 17 4.11 6.45 -25.31
CA ARG A 17 3.33 5.87 -26.41
C ARG A 17 3.03 4.36 -26.26
N ILE A 18 3.00 3.86 -25.01
CA ILE A 18 2.55 2.49 -24.74
C ILE A 18 1.03 2.41 -24.97
N ALA A 19 0.57 1.32 -25.56
CA ALA A 19 -0.86 1.10 -25.77
C ALA A 19 -1.64 1.20 -24.44
N PHE A 20 -2.58 2.13 -24.35
CA PHE A 20 -3.32 2.47 -23.14
C PHE A 20 -4.00 1.25 -22.51
N ARG A 21 -4.54 0.30 -23.30
CA ARG A 21 -5.14 -0.93 -22.79
C ARG A 21 -4.12 -1.82 -22.08
N ARG A 22 -2.89 -1.89 -22.60
CA ARG A 22 -1.80 -2.65 -21.99
C ARG A 22 -1.36 -2.00 -20.68
N ALA A 23 -1.16 -0.68 -20.67
CA ALA A 23 -0.78 0.07 -19.49
C ALA A 23 -1.80 -0.10 -18.35
N MET A 24 -3.09 0.06 -18.64
CA MET A 24 -4.17 -0.10 -17.67
C MET A 24 -4.23 -1.52 -17.09
N ARG A 25 -4.19 -2.56 -17.93
CA ARG A 25 -4.24 -3.96 -17.47
C ARG A 25 -3.01 -4.32 -16.64
N GLN A 26 -1.81 -3.91 -17.07
CA GLN A 26 -0.59 -4.16 -16.35
C GLN A 26 -0.59 -3.49 -14.97
N ALA A 27 -1.08 -2.25 -14.88
CA ALA A 27 -1.24 -1.55 -13.62
C ALA A 27 -2.25 -2.25 -12.70
N ALA A 28 -3.40 -2.69 -13.25
CA ALA A 28 -4.41 -3.42 -12.50
C ALA A 28 -3.85 -4.72 -11.91
N THR A 29 -3.23 -5.55 -12.74
CA THR A 29 -2.63 -6.83 -12.30
C THR A 29 -1.55 -6.62 -11.23
N ARG A 30 -0.66 -5.62 -11.39
CA ARG A 30 0.36 -5.30 -10.37
C ARG A 30 -0.26 -4.86 -9.05
N THR A 31 -1.32 -4.05 -9.10
CA THR A 31 -2.01 -3.59 -7.89
C THR A 31 -2.70 -4.73 -7.16
N MET A 32 -3.33 -5.65 -7.89
CA MET A 32 -3.94 -6.86 -7.30
C MET A 32 -2.88 -7.78 -6.68
N GLN A 33 -1.74 -7.98 -7.34
CA GLN A 33 -0.60 -8.75 -6.81
C GLN A 33 0.00 -8.13 -5.55
N ALA A 34 -0.05 -6.80 -5.43
CA ALA A 34 0.41 -6.08 -4.24
C ALA A 34 -0.60 -6.11 -3.07
N GLY A 35 -1.68 -6.89 -3.16
CA GLY A 35 -2.63 -7.14 -2.08
C GLY A 35 -3.84 -6.22 -2.04
N ALA A 36 -4.09 -5.40 -3.06
CA ALA A 36 -5.34 -4.65 -3.16
C ALA A 36 -6.53 -5.61 -3.36
N LYS A 37 -7.66 -5.33 -2.72
CA LYS A 37 -8.90 -6.11 -2.86
C LYS A 37 -9.69 -5.75 -4.11
N GLY A 38 -9.34 -4.63 -4.73
CA GLY A 38 -9.91 -4.21 -6.00
C GLY A 38 -9.33 -2.91 -6.51
N ILE A 39 -9.41 -2.73 -7.83
CA ILE A 39 -8.97 -1.52 -8.50
C ILE A 39 -9.94 -1.14 -9.62
N LYS A 40 -10.13 0.16 -9.79
CA LYS A 40 -10.86 0.77 -10.90
C LYS A 40 -10.00 1.85 -11.52
N ILE A 41 -9.73 1.74 -12.80
CA ILE A 41 -8.95 2.68 -13.59
C ILE A 41 -9.83 3.26 -14.67
N ILE A 42 -9.83 4.57 -14.84
CA ILE A 42 -10.53 5.28 -15.90
C ILE A 42 -9.53 6.18 -16.61
N CYS A 43 -9.36 5.98 -17.92
CA CYS A 43 -8.63 6.89 -18.78
C CYS A 43 -9.59 7.62 -19.70
N LYS A 44 -9.47 8.95 -19.79
CA LYS A 44 -10.33 9.81 -20.60
C LYS A 44 -9.49 10.78 -21.43
N GLY A 45 -9.78 10.87 -22.72
CA GLY A 45 -9.08 11.75 -23.64
C GLY A 45 -9.00 11.15 -25.05
N ARG A 46 -8.07 11.65 -25.86
CA ARG A 46 -7.79 11.14 -27.23
C ARG A 46 -6.93 9.88 -27.16
N LEU A 47 -7.54 8.79 -26.69
CA LEU A 47 -6.85 7.52 -26.49
C LEU A 47 -6.36 6.92 -27.81
N GLY A 48 -5.04 6.65 -27.89
CA GLY A 48 -4.40 6.13 -29.09
C GLY A 48 -4.37 7.12 -30.25
N GLY A 49 -4.48 8.43 -29.99
CA GLY A 49 -4.47 9.46 -31.04
C GLY A 49 -5.78 9.64 -31.79
N ALA A 50 -6.89 9.06 -31.30
CA ALA A 50 -8.20 9.22 -31.92
C ALA A 50 -8.64 10.69 -31.95
N GLU A 51 -9.30 11.14 -33.02
CA GLU A 51 -9.80 12.51 -33.12
C GLU A 51 -10.86 12.81 -32.07
N ILE A 52 -11.74 11.86 -31.80
CA ILE A 52 -12.81 12.00 -30.81
C ILE A 52 -12.32 11.45 -29.48
N ALA A 53 -12.38 12.27 -28.43
CA ALA A 53 -12.09 11.84 -27.08
C ALA A 53 -13.07 10.77 -26.61
N ARG A 54 -12.54 9.72 -26.00
CA ARG A 54 -13.34 8.63 -25.44
C ARG A 54 -12.84 8.27 -24.04
N GLN A 55 -13.66 7.50 -23.35
CA GLN A 55 -13.36 6.98 -22.03
C GLN A 55 -13.27 5.47 -22.09
N GLU A 56 -12.20 4.93 -21.51
CA GLU A 56 -12.03 3.51 -21.28
C GLU A 56 -11.90 3.24 -19.79
N LYS A 57 -12.51 2.13 -19.35
CA LYS A 57 -12.54 1.71 -17.95
C LYS A 57 -12.05 0.28 -17.83
N VAL A 58 -11.17 0.04 -16.85
CA VAL A 58 -10.76 -1.30 -16.43
C VAL A 58 -11.10 -1.44 -14.95
N MET A 59 -11.68 -2.57 -14.57
CA MET A 59 -11.96 -2.92 -13.17
C MET A 59 -11.52 -4.35 -12.93
N GLU A 60 -10.83 -4.56 -11.81
CA GLU A 60 -10.46 -5.88 -11.30
C GLU A 60 -10.78 -5.93 -9.81
N GLY A 61 -11.32 -7.06 -9.34
CA GLY A 61 -11.79 -7.20 -7.97
C GLY A 61 -13.04 -6.37 -7.66
N ARG A 62 -13.22 -6.04 -6.38
CA ARG A 62 -14.38 -5.31 -5.87
C ARG A 62 -13.99 -3.87 -5.50
N VAL A 63 -14.74 -2.87 -5.95
CA VAL A 63 -14.56 -1.46 -5.57
C VAL A 63 -15.90 -0.86 -5.11
N PRO A 64 -16.24 -0.98 -3.81
CA PRO A 64 -17.53 -0.57 -3.29
C PRO A 64 -17.58 0.94 -3.01
N LEU A 65 -17.84 1.77 -4.04
CA LEU A 65 -17.84 3.24 -3.93
C LEU A 65 -18.98 3.83 -3.06
N HIS A 66 -20.00 3.04 -2.74
CA HIS A 66 -21.13 3.48 -1.91
C HIS A 66 -21.05 3.00 -0.45
N THR A 67 -19.97 2.31 -0.07
CA THR A 67 -19.79 1.78 1.29
C THR A 67 -18.90 2.71 2.11
N LEU A 68 -19.44 3.32 3.17
CA LEU A 68 -18.71 4.29 4.01
C LEU A 68 -17.53 3.68 4.76
N ARG A 69 -17.62 2.39 5.12
CA ARG A 69 -16.54 1.68 5.81
C ARG A 69 -15.41 1.21 4.89
N ALA A 70 -15.57 1.35 3.57
CA ALA A 70 -14.57 0.93 2.61
C ALA A 70 -13.40 1.91 2.56
N ASP A 71 -12.18 1.43 2.78
CA ASP A 71 -10.95 2.18 2.56
C ASP A 71 -10.62 2.19 1.07
N ILE A 72 -10.93 3.32 0.43
CA ILE A 72 -10.70 3.52 -1.00
C ILE A 72 -9.77 4.70 -1.19
N ASP A 73 -8.57 4.41 -1.67
CA ASP A 73 -7.61 5.42 -2.06
C ASP A 73 -7.89 5.90 -3.49
N TYR A 74 -7.76 7.22 -3.71
CA TYR A 74 -8.03 7.86 -4.99
C TYR A 74 -6.82 8.62 -5.50
N GLY A 75 -6.47 8.39 -6.76
CA GLY A 75 -5.41 9.10 -7.46
C GLY A 75 -5.88 9.66 -8.81
N LEU A 76 -5.40 10.86 -9.11
CA LEU A 76 -5.58 11.51 -10.40
C LEU A 76 -4.21 11.88 -10.96
N ALA A 77 -3.98 11.57 -12.24
CA ALA A 77 -2.81 12.00 -12.98
C ALA A 77 -3.20 12.40 -14.40
N GLU A 78 -2.41 13.29 -14.97
CA GLU A 78 -2.59 13.74 -16.35
C GLU A 78 -1.37 13.36 -17.17
N SER A 79 -1.60 12.84 -18.37
CA SER A 79 -0.56 12.49 -19.32
C SER A 79 -0.61 13.47 -20.48
N LEU A 80 0.46 14.23 -20.67
CA LEU A 80 0.63 15.08 -21.84
C LEU A 80 1.13 14.21 -23.01
N THR A 81 0.31 14.13 -24.06
CA THR A 81 0.65 13.42 -25.30
C THR A 81 0.67 14.38 -26.47
N ASP A 82 1.24 13.96 -27.60
CA ASP A 82 1.29 14.77 -28.84
C ASP A 82 -0.10 15.22 -29.31
N PHE A 83 -1.15 14.50 -28.93
CA PHE A 83 -2.55 14.77 -29.31
C PHE A 83 -3.35 15.50 -28.22
N GLY A 84 -2.72 15.90 -27.12
CA GLY A 84 -3.34 16.58 -25.99
C GLY A 84 -3.24 15.80 -24.67
N LEU A 85 -4.00 16.26 -23.68
CA LEU A 85 -4.01 15.69 -22.35
C LEU A 85 -4.95 14.47 -22.24
N ILE A 86 -4.46 13.45 -21.56
CA ILE A 86 -5.25 12.27 -21.17
C ILE A 86 -5.33 12.25 -19.65
N GLY A 87 -6.53 12.32 -19.11
CA GLY A 87 -6.76 12.20 -17.66
C GLY A 87 -6.87 10.74 -17.25
N VAL A 88 -6.12 10.37 -16.18
CA VAL A 88 -6.11 9.03 -15.59
C VAL A 88 -6.65 9.13 -14.17
N LYS A 89 -7.72 8.43 -13.85
CA LYS A 89 -8.31 8.31 -12.51
C LYS A 89 -8.21 6.89 -12.03
N VAL A 90 -7.72 6.71 -10.81
CA VAL A 90 -7.52 5.40 -10.19
C VAL A 90 -8.19 5.38 -8.83
N TRP A 91 -8.92 4.31 -8.53
CA TRP A 91 -9.45 3.98 -7.21
C TRP A 91 -8.89 2.62 -6.82
N VAL A 92 -8.27 2.55 -5.65
CA VAL A 92 -7.72 1.32 -5.08
C VAL A 92 -8.47 1.01 -3.80
N TYR A 93 -9.14 -0.13 -3.75
CA TYR A 93 -9.80 -0.61 -2.56
C TYR A 93 -8.84 -1.46 -1.74
N LYS A 94 -8.50 -0.99 -0.55
CA LYS A 94 -7.57 -1.65 0.38
C LYS A 94 -8.29 -2.64 1.31
N GLY A 95 -9.51 -2.31 1.71
CA GLY A 95 -10.31 -3.13 2.61
C GLY A 95 -11.42 -2.37 3.30
N ASP A 96 -12.08 -3.01 4.25
CA ASP A 96 -13.07 -2.35 5.10
C ASP A 96 -12.42 -1.98 6.44
N ILE A 97 -12.66 -0.76 6.91
CA ILE A 97 -12.30 -0.28 8.24
C ILE A 97 -13.50 -0.56 9.14
N LEU A 98 -13.36 -1.49 10.08
CA LEU A 98 -14.39 -1.78 11.08
C LEU A 98 -14.19 -0.85 12.30
N PRO A 99 -15.25 -0.24 12.85
CA PRO A 99 -15.16 0.50 14.10
C PRO A 99 -14.72 -0.48 15.21
N GLY A 100 -13.56 -0.22 15.81
CA GLY A 100 -12.94 -1.07 16.83
C GLY A 100 -11.65 -1.76 16.44
N SER A 101 -11.29 -1.87 15.17
CA SER A 101 -9.93 -2.21 14.77
C SER A 101 -9.11 -0.93 14.70
N GLN A 102 -8.48 -0.57 15.81
CA GLN A 102 -7.44 0.44 15.80
C GLN A 102 -6.31 -0.09 14.91
N VAL A 103 -6.00 0.66 13.88
CA VAL A 103 -4.73 0.50 13.18
C VAL A 103 -3.68 0.85 14.22
N ILE A 104 -3.02 -0.16 14.76
CA ILE A 104 -1.83 0.05 15.58
C ILE A 104 -0.77 0.50 14.58
N ASP A 105 -0.67 1.80 14.39
CA ASP A 105 0.50 2.40 13.77
C ASP A 105 1.68 2.13 14.69
N ASN A 106 2.49 1.13 14.33
CA ASN A 106 3.73 0.76 15.02
C ASN A 106 4.81 1.85 14.93
N THR A 107 4.44 3.12 14.97
CA THR A 107 5.37 4.24 14.84
C THR A 107 5.46 5.13 16.09
N THR A 108 4.77 4.80 17.17
CA THR A 108 5.00 5.47 18.45
C THR A 108 5.67 4.50 19.41
N PRO A 109 6.90 4.81 19.90
CA PRO A 109 7.45 4.09 21.05
C PRO A 109 6.54 4.40 22.24
N VAL A 110 5.92 3.35 22.78
CA VAL A 110 5.21 3.44 24.05
C VAL A 110 6.26 3.81 25.10
N VAL A 111 6.23 5.05 25.55
CA VAL A 111 6.87 5.44 26.79
C VAL A 111 5.96 4.90 27.88
N GLU A 112 6.35 3.78 28.46
CA GLU A 112 5.76 3.31 29.71
C GLU A 112 6.09 4.34 30.78
N GLU A 113 5.11 5.13 31.19
CA GLU A 113 5.17 5.87 32.45
C GLU A 113 5.10 4.85 33.58
N GLU A 114 6.27 4.48 34.11
CA GLU A 114 6.36 3.85 35.42
C GLU A 114 5.80 4.81 36.47
N SER A 115 4.63 4.49 36.98
CA SER A 115 4.12 5.09 38.19
C SER A 115 5.01 4.62 39.35
N VAL A 116 5.87 5.48 39.80
CA VAL A 116 6.63 5.33 41.04
C VAL A 116 5.63 5.39 42.18
N SER A 117 5.37 4.26 42.83
CA SER A 117 4.85 4.22 44.18
C SER A 117 6.05 4.05 45.14
N GLU A 118 6.33 5.13 45.83
CA GLU A 118 7.17 5.08 47.03
C GLU A 118 6.52 4.17 48.05
N ASP A 119 7.24 3.13 48.48
CA ASP A 119 7.29 2.71 49.89
C ASP A 119 8.40 1.67 50.06
N GLU A 120 9.17 1.95 51.09
CA GLU A 120 10.32 1.34 51.69
C GLU A 120 10.36 -0.22 51.76
N GLU A 121 11.47 -0.86 51.50
CA GLU A 121 12.35 -1.47 52.52
C GLU A 121 13.53 -2.26 51.92
N ILE A 122 14.61 -2.16 52.64
CA ILE A 122 15.95 -2.72 52.49
C ILE A 122 15.92 -4.25 52.36
N GLY A 123 16.56 -4.80 51.32
CA GLY A 123 16.84 -6.23 51.22
C GLY A 123 17.98 -6.53 50.28
N VAL A 124 19.18 -6.68 50.88
CA VAL A 124 20.39 -7.23 50.28
C VAL A 124 20.12 -8.65 49.81
N ILE A 125 20.34 -8.99 48.52
CA ILE A 125 20.62 -10.38 48.11
C ILE A 125 21.43 -10.39 46.82
N GLN A 126 22.67 -10.71 46.97
CA GLN A 126 23.54 -11.67 46.28
C GLN A 126 23.33 -11.94 44.80
N VAL A 127 24.35 -11.54 44.09
CA VAL A 127 24.77 -11.99 42.79
C VAL A 127 25.16 -13.47 42.86
N THR A 128 24.51 -14.33 42.12
CA THR A 128 25.06 -15.63 41.72
C THR A 128 25.25 -15.68 40.23
N VAL A 129 26.48 -15.49 39.87
CA VAL A 129 27.03 -15.81 38.55
C VAL A 129 27.16 -17.33 38.47
N ASN A 130 26.56 -17.96 37.51
CA ASN A 130 26.96 -19.29 37.11
C ASN A 130 27.55 -19.21 35.70
N PRO A 131 28.83 -19.47 35.54
CA PRO A 131 29.45 -19.86 34.28
C PRO A 131 29.45 -21.39 34.17
N GLU A 132 29.69 -21.85 32.98
CA GLU A 132 29.95 -23.22 32.54
C GLU A 132 28.77 -23.90 31.82
N THR A 133 28.89 -24.02 30.54
CA THR A 133 29.45 -25.25 29.94
C THR A 133 29.89 -24.99 28.49
N GLU A 134 31.20 -24.96 28.36
CA GLU A 134 31.90 -25.30 27.14
C GLU A 134 31.85 -26.83 26.93
N GLU A 135 32.06 -27.17 25.68
CA GLU A 135 32.69 -28.37 25.15
C GLU A 135 31.85 -29.46 24.51
N LYS A 136 32.29 -29.62 23.28
CA LYS A 136 32.53 -30.89 22.54
C LYS A 136 31.34 -31.49 21.80
N ASN A 137 31.44 -31.46 20.48
CA ASN A 137 31.86 -32.69 19.77
C ASN A 137 32.28 -32.41 18.34
N GLU A 138 33.58 -32.63 18.14
CA GLU A 138 34.17 -33.02 16.88
C GLU A 138 33.74 -34.45 16.50
N GLU A 139 33.85 -34.67 15.18
CA GLU A 139 34.15 -35.95 14.51
C GLU A 139 33.00 -36.87 14.09
N SER A 140 33.14 -37.15 12.82
CA SER A 140 33.06 -38.41 12.09
C SER A 140 31.82 -38.65 11.21
N LYS A 141 31.94 -38.57 10.01
CA LYS A 141 32.37 -39.44 8.91
C LYS A 141 31.72 -39.03 7.61
#